data_5b64ab256331e1f9ff5837f55ae93bb5
#
_entry.id   5b64ab256331e1f9ff5837f55ae93bb5
#
_cell.length_a   1.000
_cell.length_b   1.000
_cell.length_c   1.000
_cell.angle_alpha   90.00
_cell.angle_beta   90.00
_cell.angle_gamma   90.00
#
_symmetry.space_group_name_H-M   'P 1'
#
loop_
_entity.id
_entity.type
_entity.pdbx_description
1 polymer ?
#
loop_
_entity_poly.entity_id
_entity_poly.type
_entity_poly.pdbx_seq_one_letter_code
_entity_poly.pdbx_strand_id
1 'polypeptide(L)'
;LFENGKCQNIKDDITTTADGVDTYHLVKGAGRYKEVQRTAGVSTTDVVGRMLLMTRQHFRRGAQEYEVGREPSSALGLDATARSPWTGCSQFLPTTQKIIQFSEGKEPKPGDKIVYVAGAFDLFHVGHLDFLQQAAAQGDFLIVGLHTDPVVNRYKGSNYPIMNLHERVLSVLACKYVSEVVIGAPYTVTEELMDHFHVDLVCHGQTPIMADVDGSDPYSVPKKLKAFMSLESHNFMTTEKIVDRIIRHRLEFEERNRKKEAKEMKVLEALSKVKIIGNS
;
A
#
# COMPACT_ATOMS: atom_id res chain seq x y z
N LEU A 1 -13.94 -15.65 4.47
CA LEU A 1 -12.73 -15.97 5.22
C LEU A 1 -13.10 -16.90 6.37
N PHE A 2 -12.49 -18.08 6.43
CA PHE A 2 -12.74 -19.08 7.45
C PHE A 2 -11.45 -19.37 8.22
N GLU A 3 -11.49 -19.19 9.52
CA GLU A 3 -10.43 -19.60 10.43
C GLU A 3 -11.04 -20.49 11.50
N ASN A 4 -10.46 -21.67 11.69
CA ASN A 4 -10.98 -22.65 12.65
C ASN A 4 -12.47 -23.02 12.46
N GLY A 5 -12.95 -23.04 11.20
CA GLY A 5 -14.35 -23.34 10.88
C GLY A 5 -15.35 -22.27 11.25
N LYS A 6 -14.92 -21.05 11.60
CA LYS A 6 -15.79 -19.90 11.88
C LYS A 6 -15.82 -18.92 10.71
N CYS A 7 -16.97 -18.40 10.40
CA CYS A 7 -17.11 -17.29 9.45
C CYS A 7 -16.70 -15.99 10.15
N GLN A 8 -15.81 -15.22 9.51
CA GLN A 8 -15.41 -13.91 9.99
C GLN A 8 -16.07 -12.82 9.15
N ASN A 9 -16.56 -11.78 9.80
CA ASN A 9 -17.04 -10.57 9.15
C ASN A 9 -16.39 -9.35 9.78
N ILE A 10 -16.22 -8.30 8.96
CA ILE A 10 -15.64 -7.04 9.41
C ILE A 10 -16.72 -6.29 10.18
N LYS A 11 -16.39 -5.84 11.38
CA LYS A 11 -17.24 -4.94 12.16
C LYS A 11 -17.50 -3.69 11.33
N ASP A 12 -18.70 -3.14 11.39
CA ASP A 12 -19.17 -1.98 10.63
C ASP A 12 -19.54 -2.28 9.16
N ASP A 13 -19.43 -3.53 8.70
CA ASP A 13 -19.98 -3.91 7.41
C ASP A 13 -21.49 -4.13 7.51
N ILE A 14 -22.24 -3.67 6.50
CA ILE A 14 -23.70 -3.82 6.49
C ILE A 14 -24.01 -5.29 6.20
N THR A 15 -24.53 -6.00 7.21
CA THR A 15 -24.87 -7.42 7.12
C THR A 15 -26.35 -7.67 6.81
N THR A 16 -27.14 -6.61 6.67
CA THR A 16 -28.57 -6.70 6.40
C THR A 16 -28.88 -6.47 4.93
N THR A 17 -29.78 -7.27 4.39
CA THR A 17 -30.39 -7.06 3.05
C THR A 17 -31.27 -5.82 3.04
N ALA A 18 -31.72 -5.40 1.85
CA ALA A 18 -32.68 -4.30 1.70
C ALA A 18 -33.97 -4.53 2.50
N ASP A 19 -34.35 -5.79 2.70
CA ASP A 19 -35.54 -6.21 3.47
C ASP A 19 -35.30 -6.30 4.98
N GLY A 20 -34.13 -5.89 5.46
CA GLY A 20 -33.77 -5.87 6.88
C GLY A 20 -33.36 -7.23 7.47
N VAL A 21 -33.19 -8.26 6.65
CA VAL A 21 -32.77 -9.60 7.09
C VAL A 21 -31.26 -9.67 7.24
N ASP A 22 -30.79 -10.15 8.38
CA ASP A 22 -29.35 -10.40 8.60
C ASP A 22 -28.90 -11.60 7.75
N THR A 23 -28.02 -11.34 6.79
CA THR A 23 -27.47 -12.37 5.90
C THR A 23 -26.64 -13.45 6.60
N TYR A 24 -26.18 -13.16 7.81
CA TYR A 24 -25.37 -14.08 8.63
C TYR A 24 -26.16 -14.76 9.75
N HIS A 25 -27.51 -14.64 9.80
CA HIS A 25 -28.33 -15.18 10.90
C HIS A 25 -28.11 -16.69 11.13
N LEU A 26 -27.97 -17.48 10.06
CA LEU A 26 -27.72 -18.93 10.16
C LEU A 26 -26.35 -19.23 10.78
N VAL A 27 -25.32 -18.49 10.38
CA VAL A 27 -23.94 -18.68 10.87
C VAL A 27 -23.82 -18.19 12.32
N LYS A 28 -24.53 -17.11 12.66
CA LYS A 28 -24.63 -16.59 14.03
C LYS A 28 -25.36 -17.59 14.93
N GLY A 29 -26.50 -18.13 14.48
CA GLY A 29 -27.27 -19.14 15.20
C GLY A 29 -26.47 -20.44 15.44
N ALA A 30 -25.60 -20.81 14.52
CA ALA A 30 -24.71 -21.95 14.65
C ALA A 30 -23.46 -21.69 15.54
N GLY A 31 -23.29 -20.48 16.11
CA GLY A 31 -22.11 -20.10 16.90
C GLY A 31 -20.80 -20.04 16.09
N ARG A 32 -20.87 -20.00 14.75
CA ARG A 32 -19.74 -20.03 13.82
C ARG A 32 -19.43 -18.64 13.24
N TYR A 33 -19.93 -17.58 13.83
CA TYR A 33 -19.71 -16.21 13.44
C TYR A 33 -18.73 -15.53 14.38
N LYS A 34 -17.77 -14.77 13.80
CA LYS A 34 -16.82 -13.94 14.55
C LYS A 34 -16.75 -12.58 13.88
N GLU A 35 -16.96 -11.56 14.65
CA GLU A 35 -16.81 -10.18 14.21
C GLU A 35 -15.35 -9.73 14.36
N VAL A 36 -14.79 -9.12 13.34
CA VAL A 36 -13.43 -8.61 13.31
C VAL A 36 -13.48 -7.10 13.12
N GLN A 37 -12.73 -6.37 13.95
CA GLN A 37 -12.69 -4.92 13.86
C GLN A 37 -12.01 -4.49 12.55
N ARG A 38 -12.61 -3.52 11.86
CA ARG A 38 -12.05 -2.92 10.66
C ARG A 38 -10.81 -2.10 10.99
N THR A 39 -9.82 -2.11 10.10
CA THR A 39 -8.66 -1.21 10.18
C THR A 39 -9.12 0.23 9.96
N ALA A 40 -8.90 1.09 10.94
CA ALA A 40 -9.27 2.49 10.86
C ALA A 40 -8.45 3.23 9.78
N GLY A 41 -9.08 4.16 9.07
CA GLY A 41 -8.42 5.02 8.08
C GLY A 41 -8.11 4.37 6.73
N VAL A 42 -8.49 3.10 6.52
CA VAL A 42 -8.32 2.39 5.25
C VAL A 42 -9.67 1.86 4.76
N SER A 43 -10.44 2.70 4.13
CA SER A 43 -11.66 2.29 3.43
C SER A 43 -11.54 2.56 1.93
N THR A 44 -12.33 1.85 1.13
CA THR A 44 -12.45 2.15 -0.31
C THR A 44 -12.81 3.63 -0.55
N THR A 45 -13.65 4.18 0.32
CA THR A 45 -14.06 5.59 0.28
C THR A 45 -12.89 6.53 0.56
N ASP A 46 -12.05 6.22 1.57
CA ASP A 46 -10.88 7.03 1.90
C ASP A 46 -9.86 7.01 0.75
N VAL A 47 -9.63 5.82 0.17
CA VAL A 47 -8.73 5.67 -0.99
C VAL A 47 -9.24 6.45 -2.19
N VAL A 48 -10.55 6.36 -2.50
CA VAL A 48 -11.18 7.17 -3.57
C VAL A 48 -11.08 8.65 -3.27
N GLY A 49 -11.29 9.07 -2.01
CA GLY A 49 -11.10 10.46 -1.57
C GLY A 49 -9.68 10.97 -1.86
N ARG A 50 -8.66 10.19 -1.52
CA ARG A 50 -7.25 10.52 -1.83
C ARG A 50 -7.01 10.66 -3.35
N MET A 51 -7.57 9.77 -4.18
CA MET A 51 -7.49 9.85 -5.64
C MET A 51 -8.15 11.12 -6.17
N LEU A 52 -9.32 11.50 -5.65
CA LEU A 52 -10.02 12.72 -6.08
C LEU A 52 -9.28 14.00 -5.68
N LEU A 53 -8.49 13.99 -4.61
CA LEU A 53 -7.64 15.10 -4.22
C LEU A 53 -6.50 15.34 -5.22
N MET A 54 -6.13 14.37 -6.05
CA MET A 54 -5.10 14.55 -7.08
C MET A 54 -5.46 15.63 -8.11
N THR A 55 -6.75 15.92 -8.29
CA THR A 55 -7.20 16.98 -9.19
C THR A 55 -7.13 18.38 -8.59
N ARG A 56 -6.80 18.51 -7.30
CA ARG A 56 -6.74 19.77 -6.57
C ARG A 56 -5.29 20.17 -6.28
N GLN A 57 -4.89 21.37 -6.63
CA GLN A 57 -3.49 21.84 -6.50
C GLN A 57 -3.08 22.33 -5.10
N HIS A 58 -3.80 21.99 -4.02
CA HIS A 58 -3.50 22.57 -2.73
C HIS A 58 -2.29 21.98 -2.00
N PHE A 59 -1.66 20.93 -2.51
CA PHE A 59 -0.45 20.36 -1.91
C PHE A 59 0.86 21.06 -2.33
N ARG A 60 0.83 22.05 -3.23
CA ARG A 60 2.04 22.80 -3.61
C ARG A 60 2.62 23.67 -2.48
N ARG A 61 1.88 23.94 -1.42
CA ARG A 61 2.38 24.76 -0.29
C ARG A 61 3.23 24.01 0.72
N GLY A 62 3.07 22.69 0.86
CA GLY A 62 3.86 21.88 1.79
C GLY A 62 5.22 21.42 1.25
N ALA A 63 5.38 21.37 -0.07
CA ALA A 63 6.62 20.89 -0.68
C ALA A 63 7.78 21.91 -0.58
N GLN A 64 7.51 23.18 -0.36
CA GLN A 64 8.55 24.22 -0.23
C GLN A 64 9.21 24.28 1.16
N GLU A 65 8.62 23.68 2.20
CA GLU A 65 9.22 23.67 3.55
C GLU A 65 10.08 22.45 3.81
N TYR A 66 10.13 21.47 2.89
CA TYR A 66 10.98 20.28 3.01
C TYR A 66 12.29 20.37 2.21
N GLU A 67 12.60 21.54 1.66
CA GLU A 67 13.91 21.79 1.11
C GLU A 67 14.91 22.12 2.21
N VAL A 68 16.02 21.43 2.13
CA VAL A 68 17.32 21.69 2.74
C VAL A 68 17.56 21.08 4.14
N GLY A 69 18.26 19.98 4.14
CA GLY A 69 19.29 19.71 5.14
C GLY A 69 18.95 18.80 6.29
N ARG A 70 18.03 17.88 6.13
CA ARG A 70 18.03 16.69 6.99
C ARG A 70 18.21 15.43 6.14
N GLU A 71 19.44 14.95 6.15
CA GLU A 71 19.72 13.54 5.90
C GLU A 71 18.65 12.70 6.62
N PRO A 72 18.05 11.69 5.98
CA PRO A 72 17.18 10.75 6.68
C PRO A 72 18.03 9.85 7.57
N SER A 73 18.60 10.43 8.64
CA SER A 73 19.43 9.71 9.61
C SER A 73 18.62 8.82 10.55
N SER A 74 17.41 8.54 10.23
CA SER A 74 16.66 7.43 10.82
C SER A 74 15.64 6.93 9.81
N ALA A 75 16.08 6.06 8.94
CA ALA A 75 15.17 5.31 8.04
C ALA A 75 14.10 4.52 8.84
N LEU A 76 14.27 4.42 10.13
CA LEU A 76 13.34 3.91 11.14
C LEU A 76 13.07 4.99 12.19
N GLY A 77 12.90 6.26 11.75
CA GLY A 77 12.64 7.37 12.65
C GLY A 77 11.55 7.04 13.66
N LEU A 78 11.97 6.97 14.91
CA LEU A 78 11.15 6.63 16.09
C LEU A 78 10.18 7.75 16.50
N ASP A 79 9.91 8.71 15.63
CA ASP A 79 8.98 9.78 15.92
C ASP A 79 7.54 9.33 15.62
N ALA A 80 6.84 8.90 16.67
CA ALA A 80 5.44 8.47 16.62
C ALA A 80 4.48 9.58 16.14
N THR A 81 4.94 10.82 16.02
CA THR A 81 4.14 11.96 15.56
C THR A 81 4.30 12.26 14.08
N ALA A 82 5.31 11.67 13.42
CA ALA A 82 5.54 11.89 12.01
C ALA A 82 4.36 11.36 11.17
N ARG A 83 3.83 12.23 10.33
CA ARG A 83 2.74 11.93 9.41
C ARG A 83 3.22 12.09 7.97
N SER A 84 2.72 11.21 7.08
CA SER A 84 2.92 11.41 5.66
C SER A 84 2.25 12.70 5.22
N PRO A 85 2.98 13.64 4.59
CA PRO A 85 2.39 14.89 4.11
C PRO A 85 1.36 14.64 2.98
N TRP A 86 1.43 13.51 2.32
CA TRP A 86 0.54 13.17 1.21
C TRP A 86 -0.73 12.45 1.64
N THR A 87 -0.65 11.56 2.60
CA THR A 87 -1.78 10.75 3.04
C THR A 87 -2.35 11.18 4.39
N GLY A 88 -1.66 12.07 5.12
CA GLY A 88 -2.03 12.50 6.47
C GLY A 88 -1.95 11.42 7.55
N CYS A 89 -1.56 10.19 7.18
CA CYS A 89 -1.44 9.07 8.11
C CYS A 89 -0.08 9.06 8.81
N SER A 90 -0.03 8.58 10.05
CA SER A 90 1.23 8.40 10.76
C SER A 90 2.08 7.33 10.08
N GLN A 91 3.37 7.63 9.87
CA GLN A 91 4.35 6.68 9.33
C GLN A 91 4.78 5.62 10.36
N PHE A 92 4.52 5.86 11.64
CA PHE A 92 5.05 5.09 12.77
C PHE A 92 3.95 4.44 13.62
N LEU A 93 3.03 3.78 12.98
CA LEU A 93 2.04 3.00 13.70
C LEU A 93 2.67 1.71 14.29
N PRO A 94 2.02 1.11 15.31
CA PRO A 94 2.33 -0.25 15.81
C PRO A 94 2.48 -1.30 14.72
N THR A 95 2.10 -0.95 13.50
CA THR A 95 2.28 -1.71 12.26
C THR A 95 3.75 -2.01 11.97
N THR A 96 4.71 -1.12 12.31
CA THR A 96 6.14 -1.37 12.10
C THR A 96 6.61 -2.56 12.93
N GLN A 97 6.16 -2.69 14.18
CA GLN A 97 6.45 -3.86 15.02
C GLN A 97 5.79 -5.13 14.47
N LYS A 98 4.60 -5.02 13.90
CA LYS A 98 3.93 -6.14 13.24
C LYS A 98 4.60 -6.51 11.92
N ILE A 99 5.10 -5.55 11.16
CA ILE A 99 5.87 -5.79 9.93
C ILE A 99 7.13 -6.58 10.23
N ILE A 100 7.87 -6.23 11.28
CA ILE A 100 9.04 -6.99 11.75
C ILE A 100 8.63 -8.41 12.19
N GLN A 101 7.45 -8.60 12.76
CA GLN A 101 6.93 -9.92 13.15
C GLN A 101 6.43 -10.74 11.95
N PHE A 102 5.99 -10.09 10.87
CA PHE A 102 5.56 -10.78 9.64
C PHE A 102 6.74 -11.14 8.72
N SER A 103 7.89 -10.48 8.88
CA SER A 103 9.14 -10.88 8.25
C SER A 103 9.83 -12.04 9.01
N GLU A 104 9.07 -13.03 9.49
CA GLU A 104 9.63 -14.38 9.66
C GLU A 104 10.00 -14.91 8.27
N GLY A 105 10.83 -14.11 7.58
CA GLY A 105 11.29 -14.38 6.25
C GLY A 105 12.07 -15.67 6.25
N LYS A 106 11.82 -16.50 5.29
CA LYS A 106 12.71 -17.60 4.97
C LYS A 106 14.03 -16.97 4.59
N GLU A 107 15.06 -17.18 5.39
CA GLU A 107 16.40 -16.79 5.00
C GLU A 107 16.78 -17.48 3.68
N PRO A 108 17.42 -16.77 2.75
CA PRO A 108 17.88 -17.37 1.53
C PRO A 108 18.90 -18.49 1.85
N LYS A 109 18.81 -19.60 1.16
CA LYS A 109 19.73 -20.72 1.33
C LYS A 109 21.02 -20.46 0.56
N PRO A 110 22.16 -21.01 0.99
CA PRO A 110 23.39 -20.94 0.21
C PRO A 110 23.16 -21.49 -1.21
N GLY A 111 23.43 -20.67 -2.20
CA GLY A 111 23.24 -20.99 -3.62
C GLY A 111 21.90 -20.58 -4.22
N ASP A 112 20.96 -20.05 -3.42
CA ASP A 112 19.73 -19.48 -3.96
C ASP A 112 20.07 -18.23 -4.80
N LYS A 113 19.41 -18.11 -5.95
CA LYS A 113 19.50 -16.94 -6.82
C LYS A 113 18.58 -15.85 -6.30
N ILE A 114 19.15 -14.72 -5.88
CA ILE A 114 18.43 -13.59 -5.28
C ILE A 114 18.04 -12.58 -6.36
N VAL A 115 16.75 -12.35 -6.48
CA VAL A 115 16.15 -11.36 -7.38
C VAL A 115 15.70 -10.16 -6.58
N TYR A 116 16.03 -8.95 -7.04
CA TYR A 116 15.62 -7.70 -6.45
C TYR A 116 14.74 -6.89 -7.39
N VAL A 117 13.68 -6.33 -6.86
CA VAL A 117 12.82 -5.36 -7.55
C VAL A 117 12.57 -4.17 -6.62
N ALA A 118 12.47 -2.96 -7.17
CA ALA A 118 12.13 -1.79 -6.38
C ALA A 118 11.01 -0.98 -7.03
N GLY A 119 10.19 -0.32 -6.20
CA GLY A 119 9.11 0.50 -6.71
C GLY A 119 8.19 1.09 -5.65
N ALA A 120 7.15 1.77 -6.12
CA ALA A 120 6.09 2.31 -5.28
C ALA A 120 5.10 1.23 -4.82
N PHE A 121 4.70 0.34 -5.71
CA PHE A 121 3.63 -0.66 -5.52
C PHE A 121 2.35 -0.04 -4.93
N ASP A 122 2.01 1.16 -5.43
CA ASP A 122 0.87 1.94 -4.97
C ASP A 122 -0.44 1.36 -5.53
N LEU A 123 -1.51 1.34 -4.71
CA LEU A 123 -2.79 0.71 -5.06
C LEU A 123 -2.60 -0.72 -5.59
N PHE A 124 -1.91 -1.57 -4.84
CA PHE A 124 -1.52 -2.91 -5.26
C PHE A 124 -2.61 -3.61 -6.10
N HIS A 125 -2.28 -3.99 -7.32
CA HIS A 125 -3.23 -4.48 -8.32
C HIS A 125 -2.67 -5.66 -9.12
N VAL A 126 -3.50 -6.26 -9.96
CA VAL A 126 -3.15 -7.45 -10.76
C VAL A 126 -1.91 -7.26 -11.66
N GLY A 127 -1.62 -6.04 -12.13
CA GLY A 127 -0.39 -5.75 -12.87
C GLY A 127 0.86 -5.88 -12.00
N HIS A 128 0.80 -5.45 -10.74
CA HIS A 128 1.89 -5.69 -9.77
C HIS A 128 2.03 -7.17 -9.46
N LEU A 129 0.92 -7.88 -9.27
CA LEU A 129 0.93 -9.31 -9.00
C LEU A 129 1.59 -10.11 -10.13
N ASP A 130 1.21 -9.83 -11.38
CA ASP A 130 1.78 -10.47 -12.56
C ASP A 130 3.29 -10.18 -12.69
N PHE A 131 3.70 -8.93 -12.50
CA PHE A 131 5.11 -8.54 -12.50
C PHE A 131 5.91 -9.28 -11.41
N LEU A 132 5.40 -9.34 -10.17
CA LEU A 132 6.06 -10.03 -9.07
C LEU A 132 6.12 -11.55 -9.29
N GLN A 133 5.10 -12.13 -9.91
CA GLN A 133 5.14 -13.54 -10.31
C GLN A 133 6.25 -13.82 -11.31
N GLN A 134 6.40 -12.97 -12.32
CA GLN A 134 7.45 -13.10 -13.33
C GLN A 134 8.84 -12.86 -12.73
N ALA A 135 8.99 -11.88 -11.84
CA ALA A 135 10.24 -11.61 -11.14
C ALA A 135 10.64 -12.82 -10.26
N ALA A 136 9.70 -13.39 -9.51
CA ALA A 136 9.93 -14.58 -8.70
C ALA A 136 10.34 -15.80 -9.53
N ALA A 137 9.89 -15.90 -10.77
CA ALA A 137 10.29 -16.97 -11.69
C ALA A 137 11.73 -16.83 -12.20
N GLN A 138 12.42 -15.71 -11.96
CA GLN A 138 13.81 -15.49 -12.37
C GLN A 138 14.84 -15.98 -11.35
N GLY A 139 14.41 -16.37 -10.15
CA GLY A 139 15.30 -16.87 -9.10
C GLY A 139 14.56 -17.61 -7.99
N ASP A 140 15.25 -17.87 -6.91
CA ASP A 140 14.76 -18.68 -5.78
C ASP A 140 14.24 -17.82 -4.64
N PHE A 141 14.72 -16.57 -4.54
CA PHE A 141 14.39 -15.64 -3.46
C PHE A 141 14.12 -14.24 -4.04
N LEU A 142 12.91 -13.70 -3.83
CA LEU A 142 12.52 -12.40 -4.33
C LEU A 142 12.48 -11.36 -3.20
N ILE A 143 13.33 -10.35 -3.32
CA ILE A 143 13.35 -9.17 -2.44
C ILE A 143 12.64 -8.01 -3.14
N VAL A 144 11.70 -7.38 -2.43
CA VAL A 144 10.97 -6.22 -2.94
C VAL A 144 11.32 -4.97 -2.12
N GLY A 145 11.99 -4.01 -2.75
CA GLY A 145 12.28 -2.70 -2.19
C GLY A 145 11.11 -1.74 -2.37
N LEU A 146 10.62 -1.16 -1.27
CA LEU A 146 9.56 -0.16 -1.29
C LEU A 146 10.11 1.23 -1.03
N HIS A 147 9.92 2.13 -2.00
CA HIS A 147 10.32 3.52 -1.87
C HIS A 147 9.45 4.27 -0.85
N THR A 148 10.05 5.18 -0.09
CA THR A 148 9.29 6.05 0.83
C THR A 148 8.35 6.99 0.07
N ASP A 149 7.35 7.54 0.76
CA ASP A 149 6.37 8.45 0.14
C ASP A 149 7.04 9.67 -0.51
N PRO A 150 8.05 10.34 0.11
CA PRO A 150 8.79 11.43 -0.54
C PRO A 150 9.50 11.00 -1.83
N VAL A 151 10.13 9.83 -1.83
CA VAL A 151 10.80 9.29 -3.03
C VAL A 151 9.80 9.03 -4.14
N VAL A 152 8.67 8.39 -3.84
CA VAL A 152 7.60 8.16 -4.82
C VAL A 152 7.05 9.47 -5.37
N ASN A 153 6.79 10.45 -4.49
CA ASN A 153 6.28 11.75 -4.91
C ASN A 153 7.24 12.48 -5.84
N ARG A 154 8.54 12.38 -5.59
CA ARG A 154 9.57 13.01 -6.41
C ARG A 154 9.53 12.54 -7.87
N TYR A 155 9.44 11.24 -8.14
CA TYR A 155 9.46 10.72 -9.50
C TYR A 155 8.09 10.58 -10.16
N LYS A 156 7.00 10.46 -9.38
CA LYS A 156 5.63 10.40 -9.92
C LYS A 156 4.95 11.77 -9.96
N GLY A 157 5.32 12.66 -9.05
CA GLY A 157 4.70 13.99 -8.92
C GLY A 157 3.26 13.95 -8.39
N SER A 158 2.54 15.06 -8.54
CA SER A 158 1.16 15.22 -8.07
C SER A 158 0.99 14.81 -6.60
N ASN A 159 -0.07 14.09 -6.27
CA ASN A 159 -0.35 13.59 -4.90
C ASN A 159 -0.05 12.09 -4.76
N TYR A 160 0.84 11.54 -5.59
CA TYR A 160 1.36 10.18 -5.39
C TYR A 160 2.36 10.15 -4.22
N PRO A 161 2.40 9.04 -3.47
CA PRO A 161 1.56 7.86 -3.57
C PRO A 161 0.16 8.09 -2.97
N ILE A 162 -0.83 7.34 -3.46
CA ILE A 162 -2.19 7.33 -2.91
C ILE A 162 -2.23 6.61 -1.56
N MET A 163 -1.51 5.51 -1.46
CA MET A 163 -1.36 4.74 -0.23
C MET A 163 -0.03 5.09 0.43
N ASN A 164 -0.04 5.25 1.76
CA ASN A 164 1.19 5.50 2.50
C ASN A 164 2.11 4.26 2.49
N LEU A 165 3.36 4.46 2.89
CA LEU A 165 4.37 3.41 2.87
C LEU A 165 3.92 2.14 3.61
N HIS A 166 3.27 2.27 4.79
CA HIS A 166 2.82 1.10 5.57
C HIS A 166 1.72 0.32 4.87
N GLU A 167 0.75 1.01 4.26
CA GLU A 167 -0.32 0.38 3.48
C GLU A 167 0.27 -0.38 2.29
N ARG A 168 1.26 0.21 1.62
CA ARG A 168 1.96 -0.40 0.49
C ARG A 168 2.78 -1.62 0.90
N VAL A 169 3.51 -1.51 2.01
CA VAL A 169 4.29 -2.62 2.59
C VAL A 169 3.39 -3.81 2.93
N LEU A 170 2.27 -3.57 3.63
CA LEU A 170 1.34 -4.65 3.99
C LEU A 170 0.74 -5.34 2.76
N SER A 171 0.45 -4.56 1.72
CA SER A 171 -0.08 -5.10 0.45
C SER A 171 0.93 -6.01 -0.24
N VAL A 172 2.21 -5.62 -0.26
CA VAL A 172 3.29 -6.41 -0.87
C VAL A 172 3.63 -7.64 -0.03
N LEU A 173 3.68 -7.51 1.31
CA LEU A 173 3.89 -8.65 2.22
C LEU A 173 2.81 -9.73 2.10
N ALA A 174 1.58 -9.35 1.76
CA ALA A 174 0.50 -10.31 1.52
C ALA A 174 0.65 -11.09 0.21
N CYS A 175 1.60 -10.73 -0.66
CA CYS A 175 1.82 -11.37 -1.93
C CYS A 175 2.66 -12.64 -1.77
N LYS A 176 2.13 -13.78 -2.18
CA LYS A 176 2.77 -15.11 -2.05
C LYS A 176 4.10 -15.27 -2.81
N TYR A 177 4.37 -14.39 -3.78
CA TYR A 177 5.59 -14.43 -4.59
C TYR A 177 6.76 -13.70 -3.95
N VAL A 178 6.51 -12.91 -2.91
CA VAL A 178 7.51 -12.08 -2.23
C VAL A 178 8.11 -12.86 -1.07
N SER A 179 9.43 -12.95 -1.04
CA SER A 179 10.17 -13.61 0.04
C SER A 179 10.53 -12.63 1.15
N GLU A 180 10.95 -11.39 0.78
CA GLU A 180 11.35 -10.36 1.71
C GLU A 180 10.96 -8.96 1.18
N VAL A 181 10.72 -8.02 2.12
CA VAL A 181 10.41 -6.63 1.81
C VAL A 181 11.42 -5.70 2.48
N VAL A 182 12.08 -4.87 1.70
CA VAL A 182 12.96 -3.79 2.16
C VAL A 182 12.18 -2.48 2.20
N ILE A 183 12.00 -1.95 3.41
CA ILE A 183 11.24 -0.72 3.64
C ILE A 183 12.14 0.49 3.50
N GLY A 184 11.73 1.48 2.70
CA GLY A 184 12.53 2.68 2.47
C GLY A 184 13.71 2.45 1.54
N ALA A 185 13.59 1.51 0.61
CA ALA A 185 14.61 1.25 -0.41
C ALA A 185 15.00 2.54 -1.16
N PRO A 186 16.29 2.75 -1.44
CA PRO A 186 16.75 3.88 -2.21
C PRO A 186 16.20 3.82 -3.65
N TYR A 187 16.09 4.97 -4.31
CA TYR A 187 15.64 5.03 -5.69
C TYR A 187 16.67 4.41 -6.64
N THR A 188 17.95 4.74 -6.42
CA THR A 188 19.07 4.22 -7.19
C THR A 188 19.55 2.90 -6.60
N VAL A 189 19.67 1.88 -7.43
CA VAL A 189 20.25 0.59 -7.04
C VAL A 189 21.77 0.70 -7.06
N THR A 190 22.37 0.78 -5.86
CA THR A 190 23.82 0.92 -5.67
C THR A 190 24.50 -0.45 -5.58
N GLU A 191 25.82 -0.47 -5.81
CA GLU A 191 26.64 -1.67 -5.60
C GLU A 191 26.56 -2.16 -4.16
N GLU A 192 26.61 -1.24 -3.19
CA GLU A 192 26.45 -1.53 -1.76
C GLU A 192 25.12 -2.24 -1.43
N LEU A 193 24.03 -1.82 -2.08
CA LEU A 193 22.73 -2.49 -1.91
C LEU A 193 22.79 -3.91 -2.47
N MET A 194 23.36 -4.07 -3.66
CA MET A 194 23.47 -5.38 -4.30
C MET A 194 24.35 -6.32 -3.49
N ASP A 195 25.46 -5.86 -2.97
CA ASP A 195 26.37 -6.62 -2.13
C ASP A 195 25.74 -6.98 -0.77
N HIS A 196 25.04 -6.01 -0.14
CA HIS A 196 24.41 -6.23 1.17
C HIS A 196 23.36 -7.33 1.13
N PHE A 197 22.53 -7.35 0.09
CA PHE A 197 21.47 -8.35 -0.09
C PHE A 197 21.90 -9.53 -0.98
N HIS A 198 23.15 -9.58 -1.42
CA HIS A 198 23.68 -10.61 -2.34
C HIS A 198 22.82 -10.75 -3.61
N VAL A 199 22.47 -9.61 -4.22
CA VAL A 199 21.54 -9.56 -5.36
C VAL A 199 22.23 -10.07 -6.64
N ASP A 200 21.71 -11.15 -7.21
CA ASP A 200 22.18 -11.69 -8.49
C ASP A 200 21.52 -11.04 -9.71
N LEU A 201 20.26 -10.59 -9.56
CA LEU A 201 19.47 -10.04 -10.64
C LEU A 201 18.54 -8.94 -10.15
N VAL A 202 18.57 -7.80 -10.82
CA VAL A 202 17.61 -6.70 -10.61
C VAL A 202 16.60 -6.72 -11.75
N CYS A 203 15.32 -6.80 -11.41
CA CYS A 203 14.24 -6.76 -12.40
C CYS A 203 13.44 -5.46 -12.29
N HIS A 204 13.02 -4.95 -13.45
CA HIS A 204 12.16 -3.77 -13.56
C HIS A 204 11.07 -4.02 -14.60
N GLY A 205 9.88 -3.45 -14.40
CA GLY A 205 8.80 -3.50 -15.39
C GLY A 205 9.05 -2.60 -16.58
N GLN A 206 8.11 -2.54 -17.51
CA GLN A 206 8.21 -1.68 -18.70
C GLN A 206 7.80 -0.22 -18.45
N THR A 207 7.51 0.17 -17.22
CA THR A 207 7.23 1.57 -16.89
C THR A 207 8.49 2.43 -17.14
N PRO A 208 8.34 3.68 -17.61
CA PRO A 208 9.48 4.56 -17.84
C PRO A 208 10.31 4.74 -16.55
N ILE A 209 11.61 4.57 -16.68
CA ILE A 209 12.57 4.85 -15.61
C ILE A 209 12.89 6.35 -15.66
N MET A 210 12.58 7.06 -14.59
CA MET A 210 12.94 8.47 -14.46
C MET A 210 14.40 8.55 -14.00
N ALA A 211 15.13 9.56 -14.51
CA ALA A 211 16.47 9.85 -14.00
C ALA A 211 16.43 10.27 -12.53
N ASP A 212 17.48 9.98 -11.78
CA ASP A 212 17.62 10.47 -10.40
C ASP A 212 17.88 11.99 -10.37
N VAL A 213 18.00 12.59 -9.21
CA VAL A 213 18.15 14.05 -9.02
C VAL A 213 19.40 14.60 -9.75
N ASP A 214 20.44 13.79 -9.82
CA ASP A 214 21.70 14.11 -10.53
C ASP A 214 21.66 13.84 -12.04
N GLY A 215 20.52 13.41 -12.59
CA GLY A 215 20.34 13.04 -13.98
C GLY A 215 20.84 11.64 -14.34
N SER A 216 21.34 10.88 -13.38
CA SER A 216 21.84 9.51 -13.61
C SER A 216 20.70 8.49 -13.80
N ASP A 217 21.04 7.39 -14.47
CA ASP A 217 20.15 6.22 -14.54
C ASP A 217 20.21 5.44 -13.21
N PRO A 218 19.08 5.31 -12.46
CA PRO A 218 19.06 4.62 -11.18
C PRO A 218 19.41 3.13 -11.27
N TYR A 219 19.41 2.56 -12.46
CA TYR A 219 19.80 1.16 -12.72
C TYR A 219 21.14 1.03 -13.42
N SER A 220 21.97 2.09 -13.42
CA SER A 220 23.27 2.10 -14.10
C SER A 220 24.21 1.00 -13.58
N VAL A 221 24.24 0.75 -12.28
CA VAL A 221 25.09 -0.28 -11.65
C VAL A 221 24.69 -1.69 -12.09
N PRO A 222 23.44 -2.16 -11.89
CA PRO A 222 23.08 -3.50 -12.32
C PRO A 222 23.16 -3.69 -13.84
N LYS A 223 22.95 -2.64 -14.63
CA LYS A 223 23.18 -2.69 -16.10
C LYS A 223 24.64 -2.92 -16.47
N LYS A 224 25.56 -2.23 -15.79
CA LYS A 224 27.02 -2.43 -15.97
C LYS A 224 27.45 -3.83 -15.57
N LEU A 225 26.90 -4.35 -14.49
CA LEU A 225 27.17 -5.70 -13.99
C LEU A 225 26.47 -6.81 -14.80
N LYS A 226 25.69 -6.46 -15.83
CA LYS A 226 24.84 -7.40 -16.59
C LYS A 226 23.85 -8.17 -15.73
N ALA A 227 23.48 -7.62 -14.60
CA ALA A 227 22.54 -8.12 -13.61
C ALA A 227 21.19 -7.35 -13.66
N PHE A 228 20.78 -6.86 -14.83
CA PHE A 228 19.54 -6.13 -15.02
C PHE A 228 18.66 -6.81 -16.07
N MET A 229 17.36 -6.95 -15.75
CA MET A 229 16.36 -7.49 -16.67
C MET A 229 15.08 -6.65 -16.66
N SER A 230 14.60 -6.28 -17.84
CA SER A 230 13.27 -5.71 -18.00
C SER A 230 12.25 -6.83 -18.22
N LEU A 231 11.17 -6.82 -17.41
CA LEU A 231 10.09 -7.81 -17.49
C LEU A 231 8.84 -7.16 -18.08
N GLU A 232 8.18 -7.89 -18.96
CA GLU A 232 6.91 -7.45 -19.55
C GLU A 232 5.75 -8.06 -18.73
N SER A 233 4.96 -7.20 -18.10
CA SER A 233 3.70 -7.66 -17.49
C SER A 233 2.67 -7.93 -18.60
N HIS A 234 2.04 -9.10 -18.57
CA HIS A 234 0.95 -9.44 -19.47
C HIS A 234 -0.36 -8.73 -19.09
N ASN A 235 -0.36 -8.04 -17.95
CA ASN A 235 -1.52 -7.30 -17.46
C ASN A 235 -1.30 -5.79 -17.61
N PHE A 236 -2.18 -5.17 -18.40
CA PHE A 236 -2.11 -3.73 -18.70
C PHE A 236 -2.68 -2.82 -17.59
N MET A 237 -3.03 -3.37 -16.41
CA MET A 237 -3.51 -2.57 -15.29
C MET A 237 -2.34 -1.79 -14.67
N THR A 238 -2.54 -0.48 -14.50
CA THR A 238 -1.60 0.41 -13.81
C THR A 238 -2.32 1.26 -12.78
N THR A 239 -1.58 1.79 -11.82
CA THR A 239 -2.11 2.73 -10.82
C THR A 239 -2.78 3.92 -11.49
N GLU A 240 -2.16 4.48 -12.52
CA GLU A 240 -2.67 5.61 -13.31
C GLU A 240 -4.04 5.28 -13.94
N LYS A 241 -4.19 4.08 -14.54
CA LYS A 241 -5.47 3.65 -15.12
C LYS A 241 -6.58 3.51 -14.08
N ILE A 242 -6.22 3.08 -12.86
CA ILE A 242 -7.19 3.02 -11.75
C ILE A 242 -7.63 4.43 -11.38
N VAL A 243 -6.67 5.33 -11.18
CA VAL A 243 -6.92 6.73 -10.84
C VAL A 243 -7.76 7.43 -11.93
N ASP A 244 -7.39 7.30 -13.19
CA ASP A 244 -8.13 7.88 -14.32
C ASP A 244 -9.58 7.39 -14.37
N ARG A 245 -9.79 6.10 -14.13
CA ARG A 245 -11.14 5.53 -14.07
C ARG A 245 -11.98 6.17 -12.97
N ILE A 246 -11.39 6.34 -11.78
CA ILE A 246 -12.05 6.97 -10.63
C ILE A 246 -12.36 8.44 -10.93
N ILE A 247 -11.42 9.18 -11.50
CA ILE A 247 -11.58 10.60 -11.83
C ILE A 247 -12.70 10.79 -12.87
N ARG A 248 -12.76 9.94 -13.90
CA ARG A 248 -13.82 10.00 -14.93
C ARG A 248 -15.20 9.78 -14.35
N HIS A 249 -15.34 8.91 -13.36
CA HIS A 249 -16.61 8.61 -12.70
C HIS A 249 -16.81 9.39 -11.39
N ARG A 250 -16.11 10.50 -11.25
CA ARG A 250 -16.06 11.31 -10.03
C ARG A 250 -17.44 11.66 -9.48
N LEU A 251 -18.35 12.12 -10.33
CA LEU A 251 -19.68 12.57 -9.89
C LEU A 251 -20.50 11.41 -9.30
N GLU A 252 -20.39 10.23 -9.88
CA GLU A 252 -21.07 9.02 -9.38
C GLU A 252 -20.51 8.61 -8.01
N PHE A 253 -19.19 8.71 -7.82
CA PHE A 253 -18.53 8.43 -6.53
C PHE A 253 -18.91 9.46 -5.48
N GLU A 254 -18.93 10.75 -5.81
CA GLU A 254 -19.33 11.83 -4.88
C GLU A 254 -20.78 11.64 -4.42
N GLU A 255 -21.69 11.30 -5.31
CA GLU A 255 -23.08 11.03 -4.97
C GLU A 255 -23.24 9.79 -4.07
N ARG A 256 -22.49 8.72 -4.38
CA ARG A 256 -22.50 7.49 -3.57
C ARG A 256 -21.95 7.75 -2.17
N ASN A 257 -20.89 8.53 -2.04
CA ASN A 257 -20.33 8.92 -0.74
C ASN A 257 -21.34 9.73 0.07
N ARG A 258 -21.97 10.74 -0.52
CA ARG A 258 -23.00 11.54 0.14
C ARG A 258 -24.13 10.68 0.69
N LYS A 259 -24.57 9.67 -0.08
CA LYS A 259 -25.59 8.71 0.37
C LYS A 259 -25.11 7.85 1.53
N LYS A 260 -23.82 7.46 1.53
CA LYS A 260 -23.20 6.67 2.60
C LYS A 260 -23.08 7.48 3.87
N GLU A 261 -22.53 8.68 3.80
CA GLU A 261 -22.41 9.62 4.93
C GLU A 261 -23.76 9.93 5.57
N ALA A 262 -24.79 10.16 4.76
CA ALA A 262 -26.16 10.39 5.26
C ALA A 262 -26.72 9.18 6.03
N LYS A 263 -26.36 7.95 5.64
CA LYS A 263 -26.74 6.74 6.38
C LYS A 263 -25.95 6.61 7.70
N GLU A 264 -24.67 6.86 7.66
CA GLU A 264 -23.80 6.81 8.84
C GLU A 264 -24.21 7.86 9.88
N MET A 265 -24.54 9.07 9.45
CA MET A 265 -25.08 10.12 10.34
C MET A 265 -26.38 9.70 11.01
N LYS A 266 -27.31 9.08 10.30
CA LYS A 266 -28.55 8.57 10.88
C LYS A 266 -28.31 7.49 11.94
N VAL A 267 -27.33 6.60 11.71
CA VAL A 267 -26.95 5.58 12.68
C VAL A 267 -26.32 6.21 13.93
N LEU A 268 -25.44 7.19 13.75
CA LEU A 268 -24.84 7.92 14.88
C LEU A 268 -25.89 8.68 15.71
N GLU A 269 -26.85 9.33 15.05
CA GLU A 269 -27.96 9.98 15.73
C GLU A 269 -28.85 8.99 16.51
N ALA A 270 -29.12 7.82 15.94
CA ALA A 270 -29.88 6.78 16.62
C ALA A 270 -29.13 6.24 17.85
N LEU A 271 -27.82 5.98 17.72
CA LEU A 271 -26.97 5.53 18.81
C LEU A 271 -26.83 6.59 19.92
N SER A 272 -26.75 7.87 19.58
CA SER A 272 -26.72 8.97 20.57
C SER A 272 -28.00 9.05 21.36
N LYS A 273 -29.17 8.88 20.71
CA LYS A 273 -30.47 8.86 21.37
C LYS A 273 -30.61 7.69 22.34
N VAL A 274 -30.11 6.50 21.98
CA VAL A 274 -30.13 5.32 22.84
C VAL A 274 -29.24 5.51 24.07
N LYS A 275 -28.06 6.16 23.92
CA LYS A 275 -27.18 6.50 25.05
C LYS A 275 -27.80 7.47 26.04
N ILE A 276 -28.62 8.41 25.58
CA ILE A 276 -29.29 9.39 26.46
C ILE A 276 -30.40 8.71 27.24
N ILE A 277 -31.13 7.75 26.66
CA ILE A 277 -32.22 7.04 27.32
C ILE A 277 -31.68 5.99 28.32
N GLY A 278 -30.49 5.44 28.11
CA GLY A 278 -29.88 4.45 29.01
C GLY A 278 -29.16 5.04 30.22
N ASN A 279 -29.02 6.37 30.32
CA ASN A 279 -28.40 7.10 31.44
C ASN A 279 -29.40 7.89 32.28
N SER A 280 -30.67 7.75 32.04
CA SER A 280 -31.77 8.25 32.87
C SER A 280 -32.48 7.08 33.55
#